data_6925c9648736540c2194f8d51a1f4f98
#
_entry.id   6925c9648736540c2194f8d51a1f4f98
#
_cell.length_a   1.000
_cell.length_b   1.000
_cell.length_c   1.000
_cell.angle_alpha   90.00
_cell.angle_beta   90.00
_cell.angle_gamma   90.00
#
_symmetry.space_group_name_H-M   'P 1'
#
loop_
_entity.id
_entity.type
_entity.pdbx_description
1 polymer ?
#
loop_
_entity_poly.entity_id
_entity_poly.type
_entity_poly.pdbx_seq_one_letter_code
_entity_poly.pdbx_strand_id
1 'polypeptide(L)'
;MNGMTFSPGRQRGAALVIGLILLLVLTILAVSGVFTSTMELRMVRNIQGQERAFQAAEVAIEDALANPVLSTSASFTQAMTNVPNSPYVVPDQYSYTLQFVGQAPLGTGMTGYSIGTSFQTYHFQVDAASLGPDNATAQHTQSFYVVGPGS
;
A
#
# COMPACT_ATOMS: atom_id res chain seq x y z
N MET A 1 -39.59 26.85 72.82
CA MET A 1 -39.37 26.49 71.41
C MET A 1 -38.01 27.07 71.02
N ASN A 2 -36.92 26.25 71.05
CA ASN A 2 -35.57 26.68 70.66
C ASN A 2 -35.34 26.35 69.18
N GLY A 3 -35.27 27.43 68.38
CA GLY A 3 -34.90 27.30 66.99
C GLY A 3 -33.39 27.03 66.82
N MET A 4 -33.04 25.85 66.26
CA MET A 4 -31.68 25.56 65.87
C MET A 4 -31.34 26.34 64.58
N THR A 5 -30.45 27.31 64.70
CA THR A 5 -29.87 28.03 63.55
C THR A 5 -28.73 27.18 63.00
N PHE A 6 -28.92 26.55 61.82
CA PHE A 6 -27.87 25.91 61.08
C PHE A 6 -26.93 26.96 60.48
N SER A 7 -25.66 26.95 60.90
CA SER A 7 -24.62 27.83 60.36
C SER A 7 -24.05 27.24 59.08
N PRO A 8 -24.09 27.94 57.91
CA PRO A 8 -23.66 27.42 56.60
C PRO A 8 -22.15 27.67 56.31
N GLY A 9 -21.30 27.62 57.35
CA GLY A 9 -19.92 28.14 57.27
C GLY A 9 -18.83 27.19 56.71
N ARG A 10 -19.09 25.91 56.44
CA ARG A 10 -18.00 24.93 56.18
C ARG A 10 -17.94 24.28 54.79
N GLN A 11 -18.79 24.67 53.87
CA GLN A 11 -18.87 23.98 52.55
C GLN A 11 -18.01 24.61 51.43
N ARG A 12 -17.40 25.76 51.61
CA ARG A 12 -16.63 26.48 50.58
C ARG A 12 -15.34 25.76 50.19
N GLY A 13 -14.64 25.08 51.11
CA GLY A 13 -13.41 24.35 50.85
C GLY A 13 -13.63 23.03 50.08
N ALA A 14 -14.73 22.33 50.39
CA ALA A 14 -15.06 21.05 49.73
C ALA A 14 -15.41 21.25 48.23
N ALA A 15 -16.14 22.32 47.90
CA ALA A 15 -16.49 22.62 46.50
C ALA A 15 -15.25 22.90 45.64
N LEU A 16 -14.22 23.56 46.20
CA LEU A 16 -12.98 23.83 45.47
C LEU A 16 -12.17 22.56 45.20
N VAL A 17 -12.13 21.66 46.18
CA VAL A 17 -11.45 20.34 46.00
C VAL A 17 -12.15 19.48 44.97
N ILE A 18 -13.49 19.42 45.00
CA ILE A 18 -14.28 18.70 44.02
C ILE A 18 -14.08 19.29 42.62
N GLY A 19 -14.06 20.65 42.50
CA GLY A 19 -13.78 21.33 41.24
C GLY A 19 -12.40 20.98 40.66
N LEU A 20 -11.36 20.93 41.53
CA LEU A 20 -10.00 20.54 41.12
C LEU A 20 -9.96 19.07 40.64
N ILE A 21 -10.61 18.15 41.35
CA ILE A 21 -10.66 16.73 40.95
C ILE A 21 -11.40 16.58 39.60
N LEU A 22 -12.51 17.26 39.40
CA LEU A 22 -13.25 17.24 38.13
C LEU A 22 -12.40 17.79 36.98
N LEU A 23 -11.70 18.92 37.20
CA LEU A 23 -10.81 19.50 36.21
C LEU A 23 -9.68 18.54 35.86
N LEU A 24 -9.09 17.86 36.85
CA LEU A 24 -8.04 16.85 36.65
C LEU A 24 -8.55 15.68 35.81
N VAL A 25 -9.74 15.15 36.12
CA VAL A 25 -10.34 14.03 35.37
C VAL A 25 -10.64 14.45 33.94
N LEU A 26 -11.23 15.64 33.73
CA LEU A 26 -11.53 16.16 32.41
C LEU A 26 -10.25 16.39 31.58
N THR A 27 -9.17 16.89 32.19
CA THR A 27 -7.90 17.06 31.47
C THR A 27 -7.27 15.74 31.04
N ILE A 28 -7.32 14.70 31.88
CA ILE A 28 -6.83 13.36 31.53
C ILE A 28 -7.65 12.78 30.37
N LEU A 29 -8.96 12.88 30.42
CA LEU A 29 -9.84 12.41 29.32
C LEU A 29 -9.59 13.15 28.01
N ALA A 30 -9.43 14.49 28.07
CA ALA A 30 -9.13 15.28 26.89
C ALA A 30 -7.79 14.91 26.25
N VAL A 31 -6.75 14.75 27.06
CA VAL A 31 -5.41 14.35 26.58
C VAL A 31 -5.46 12.95 25.95
N SER A 32 -6.17 11.99 26.58
CA SER A 32 -6.33 10.64 26.04
C SER A 32 -7.01 10.66 24.67
N GLY A 33 -8.03 11.48 24.48
CA GLY A 33 -8.72 11.65 23.19
C GLY A 33 -7.79 12.16 22.08
N VAL A 34 -6.91 13.11 22.38
CA VAL A 34 -5.94 13.64 21.42
C VAL A 34 -4.92 12.58 21.00
N PHE A 35 -4.44 11.76 21.94
CA PHE A 35 -3.50 10.67 21.62
C PHE A 35 -4.14 9.64 20.66
N THR A 36 -5.38 9.24 20.90
CA THR A 36 -6.10 8.30 20.03
C THR A 36 -6.24 8.86 18.63
N SER A 37 -6.69 10.11 18.49
CA SER A 37 -6.86 10.76 17.18
C SER A 37 -5.55 10.89 16.40
N THR A 38 -4.44 11.19 17.08
CA THR A 38 -3.13 11.26 16.42
C THR A 38 -2.64 9.89 15.93
N MET A 39 -2.90 8.82 16.67
CA MET A 39 -2.58 7.45 16.23
C MET A 39 -3.40 7.04 15.01
N GLU A 40 -4.70 7.33 15.00
CA GLU A 40 -5.59 7.07 13.86
C GLU A 40 -5.11 7.79 12.60
N LEU A 41 -4.75 9.07 12.70
CA LEU A 41 -4.22 9.84 11.56
C LEU A 41 -2.92 9.25 11.00
N ARG A 42 -2.01 8.78 11.85
CA ARG A 42 -0.78 8.11 11.41
C ARG A 42 -1.08 6.80 10.71
N MET A 43 -2.01 6.01 11.24
CA MET A 43 -2.44 4.75 10.62
C MET A 43 -3.05 4.98 9.24
N VAL A 44 -3.93 5.97 9.10
CA VAL A 44 -4.54 6.34 7.82
C VAL A 44 -3.46 6.76 6.80
N ARG A 45 -2.49 7.58 7.20
CA ARG A 45 -1.39 7.97 6.30
C ARG A 45 -0.56 6.78 5.83
N ASN A 46 -0.24 5.85 6.74
CA ASN A 46 0.50 4.64 6.37
C ASN A 46 -0.28 3.77 5.38
N ILE A 47 -1.59 3.59 5.59
CA ILE A 47 -2.45 2.83 4.68
C ILE A 47 -2.50 3.51 3.31
N GLN A 48 -2.69 4.83 3.26
CA GLN A 48 -2.69 5.59 2.00
C GLN A 48 -1.34 5.51 1.28
N GLY A 49 -0.24 5.54 2.03
CA GLY A 49 1.10 5.37 1.46
C GLY A 49 1.29 3.99 0.83
N GLN A 50 0.87 2.94 1.51
CA GLN A 50 0.94 1.57 0.99
C GLN A 50 0.05 1.37 -0.24
N GLU A 51 -1.18 1.92 -0.22
CA GLU A 51 -2.10 1.85 -1.35
C GLU A 51 -1.50 2.52 -2.59
N ARG A 52 -0.90 3.70 -2.43
CA ARG A 52 -0.23 4.39 -3.54
C ARG A 52 0.97 3.60 -4.07
N ALA A 53 1.79 3.04 -3.18
CA ALA A 53 2.90 2.18 -3.59
C ALA A 53 2.39 0.95 -4.34
N PHE A 54 1.32 0.31 -3.87
CA PHE A 54 0.68 -0.81 -4.55
C PHE A 54 0.23 -0.43 -5.96
N GLN A 55 -0.49 0.68 -6.12
CA GLN A 55 -0.95 1.17 -7.43
C GLN A 55 0.23 1.50 -8.36
N ALA A 56 1.31 2.06 -7.84
CA ALA A 56 2.51 2.32 -8.64
C ALA A 56 3.19 1.03 -9.13
N ALA A 57 3.18 -0.05 -8.33
CA ALA A 57 3.67 -1.35 -8.76
C ALA A 57 2.78 -1.99 -9.83
N GLU A 58 1.46 -1.81 -9.77
CA GLU A 58 0.53 -2.21 -10.83
C GLU A 58 0.80 -1.48 -12.14
N VAL A 59 1.05 -0.17 -12.09
CA VAL A 59 1.45 0.62 -13.27
C VAL A 59 2.74 0.07 -13.89
N ALA A 60 3.70 -0.37 -13.07
CA ALA A 60 4.93 -1.00 -13.55
C ALA A 60 4.65 -2.28 -14.36
N ILE A 61 3.71 -3.10 -13.90
CA ILE A 61 3.29 -4.32 -14.62
C ILE A 61 2.58 -3.96 -15.92
N GLU A 62 1.67 -2.99 -15.89
CA GLU A 62 0.98 -2.52 -17.09
C GLU A 62 1.96 -1.98 -18.15
N ASP A 63 2.95 -1.18 -17.73
CA ASP A 63 3.98 -0.64 -18.63
C ASP A 63 4.83 -1.78 -19.23
N ALA A 64 5.26 -2.75 -18.42
CA ALA A 64 5.99 -3.91 -18.87
C ALA A 64 5.23 -4.75 -19.88
N LEU A 65 3.91 -4.87 -19.75
CA LEU A 65 3.04 -5.63 -20.64
C LEU A 65 2.64 -4.83 -21.90
N ALA A 66 2.52 -3.50 -21.79
CA ALA A 66 2.19 -2.65 -22.92
C ALA A 66 3.35 -2.54 -23.94
N ASN A 67 4.59 -2.53 -23.45
CA ASN A 67 5.80 -2.38 -24.26
C ASN A 67 6.84 -3.48 -23.94
N PRO A 68 6.53 -4.77 -24.13
CA PRO A 68 7.38 -5.85 -23.69
C PRO A 68 8.65 -5.92 -24.53
N VAL A 69 9.82 -5.77 -23.89
CA VAL A 69 11.11 -6.08 -24.49
C VAL A 69 11.43 -7.55 -24.22
N LEU A 70 10.91 -8.43 -25.07
CA LEU A 70 11.05 -9.88 -24.90
C LEU A 70 12.38 -10.37 -25.42
N SER A 71 13.16 -10.99 -24.55
CA SER A 71 14.43 -11.65 -24.90
C SER A 71 14.56 -12.97 -24.13
N THR A 72 14.95 -14.02 -24.81
CA THR A 72 15.21 -15.33 -24.19
C THR A 72 16.64 -15.44 -23.64
N SER A 73 17.51 -14.47 -23.94
CA SER A 73 18.94 -14.50 -23.57
C SER A 73 19.34 -13.44 -22.56
N ALA A 74 18.54 -12.38 -22.38
CA ALA A 74 18.85 -11.29 -21.48
C ALA A 74 17.59 -10.79 -20.77
N SER A 75 17.71 -10.39 -19.51
CA SER A 75 16.66 -9.66 -18.81
C SER A 75 16.66 -8.19 -19.23
N PHE A 76 15.46 -7.59 -19.27
CA PHE A 76 15.29 -6.16 -19.44
C PHE A 76 14.94 -5.54 -18.09
N THR A 77 15.60 -4.44 -17.72
CA THR A 77 15.31 -3.69 -16.50
C THR A 77 14.98 -2.25 -16.85
N GLN A 78 13.76 -1.83 -16.51
CA GLN A 78 13.35 -0.43 -16.48
C GLN A 78 13.84 0.18 -15.18
N ALA A 79 14.71 1.19 -15.28
CA ALA A 79 15.16 1.92 -14.10
C ALA A 79 14.01 2.68 -13.42
N MET A 80 14.20 3.00 -12.14
CA MET A 80 13.22 3.73 -11.36
C MET A 80 12.79 5.02 -12.08
N THR A 81 11.50 5.16 -12.35
CA THR A 81 10.90 6.28 -13.06
C THR A 81 9.61 6.72 -12.38
N ASN A 82 9.16 7.94 -12.67
CA ASN A 82 7.93 8.48 -12.10
C ASN A 82 6.69 7.88 -12.78
N VAL A 83 5.65 7.64 -11.99
CA VAL A 83 4.33 7.26 -12.52
C VAL A 83 3.83 8.37 -13.45
N PRO A 84 3.52 8.06 -14.72
CA PRO A 84 3.05 9.05 -15.69
C PRO A 84 1.70 9.65 -15.24
N ASN A 85 1.54 10.95 -15.49
CA ASN A 85 0.32 11.69 -15.14
C ASN A 85 -0.10 11.61 -13.67
N SER A 86 0.84 11.41 -12.77
CA SER A 86 0.55 11.39 -11.33
C SER A 86 -0.09 12.72 -10.89
N PRO A 87 -1.23 12.71 -10.19
CA PRO A 87 -1.88 13.91 -9.68
C PRO A 87 -1.17 14.52 -8.47
N TYR A 88 -0.11 13.89 -8.00
CA TYR A 88 0.59 14.29 -6.77
C TYR A 88 1.78 15.18 -7.06
N VAL A 89 2.04 16.14 -6.17
CA VAL A 89 3.19 17.07 -6.27
C VAL A 89 4.53 16.31 -6.26
N VAL A 90 4.59 15.24 -5.45
CA VAL A 90 5.69 14.27 -5.50
C VAL A 90 5.12 13.00 -6.11
N PRO A 91 5.49 12.67 -7.36
CA PRO A 91 4.98 11.49 -8.03
C PRO A 91 5.55 10.22 -7.36
N ASP A 92 4.74 9.17 -7.36
CA ASP A 92 5.21 7.84 -7.00
C ASP A 92 6.15 7.32 -8.08
N GLN A 93 7.06 6.45 -7.70
CA GLN A 93 8.05 5.89 -8.61
C GLN A 93 7.88 4.39 -8.75
N TYR A 94 8.24 3.87 -9.91
CA TYR A 94 8.25 2.44 -10.19
C TYR A 94 9.46 2.01 -10.99
N SER A 95 9.76 0.73 -10.90
CA SER A 95 10.75 0.03 -11.72
C SER A 95 10.26 -1.39 -11.97
N TYR A 96 10.74 -2.02 -13.01
CA TYR A 96 10.47 -3.44 -13.23
C TYR A 96 11.63 -4.15 -13.92
N THR A 97 11.67 -5.45 -13.71
CA THR A 97 12.57 -6.35 -14.44
C THR A 97 11.75 -7.42 -15.13
N LEU A 98 11.94 -7.54 -16.43
CA LEU A 98 11.33 -8.55 -17.27
C LEU A 98 12.37 -9.62 -17.57
N GLN A 99 12.10 -10.86 -17.23
CA GLN A 99 13.03 -11.98 -17.43
C GLN A 99 12.36 -13.18 -18.08
N PHE A 100 13.12 -13.91 -18.88
CA PHE A 100 12.73 -15.20 -19.43
C PHE A 100 12.87 -16.29 -18.36
N VAL A 101 11.83 -17.07 -18.14
CA VAL A 101 11.81 -18.13 -17.13
C VAL A 101 12.05 -19.50 -17.76
N GLY A 102 11.48 -19.73 -18.95
CA GLY A 102 11.61 -21.01 -19.62
C GLY A 102 10.68 -21.15 -20.80
N GLN A 103 10.83 -22.26 -21.51
CA GLN A 103 9.95 -22.62 -22.62
C GLN A 103 9.33 -23.99 -22.37
N ALA A 104 8.11 -24.18 -22.87
CA ALA A 104 7.41 -25.44 -22.80
C ALA A 104 6.70 -25.74 -24.14
N PRO A 105 6.58 -27.03 -24.52
CA PRO A 105 5.76 -27.39 -25.67
C PRO A 105 4.30 -27.01 -25.40
N LEU A 106 3.58 -26.59 -26.43
CA LEU A 106 2.15 -26.38 -26.31
C LEU A 106 1.50 -27.72 -25.86
N GLY A 107 0.88 -27.68 -24.68
CA GLY A 107 0.28 -28.86 -24.09
C GLY A 107 -0.83 -29.44 -24.97
N THR A 108 -0.96 -30.75 -24.98
CA THR A 108 -1.94 -31.52 -25.76
C THR A 108 -3.40 -31.19 -25.45
N GLY A 109 -3.70 -30.32 -24.49
CA GLY A 109 -5.04 -29.89 -24.15
C GLY A 109 -5.63 -28.78 -25.04
N MET A 110 -4.84 -28.16 -25.92
CA MET A 110 -5.31 -27.17 -26.92
C MET A 110 -5.65 -27.85 -28.27
N THR A 111 -6.20 -29.02 -28.25
CA THR A 111 -6.49 -29.89 -29.43
C THR A 111 -7.60 -29.38 -30.36
N GLY A 112 -8.02 -28.14 -30.30
CA GLY A 112 -8.95 -27.53 -31.24
C GLY A 112 -8.33 -26.86 -32.47
N TYR A 113 -7.02 -26.60 -32.42
CA TYR A 113 -6.29 -26.02 -33.55
C TYR A 113 -5.17 -26.96 -33.97
N SER A 114 -5.09 -27.23 -35.28
CA SER A 114 -3.98 -27.94 -35.93
C SER A 114 -2.69 -27.07 -35.87
N ILE A 115 -2.29 -26.65 -34.68
CA ILE A 115 -1.01 -26.02 -34.46
C ILE A 115 -0.01 -27.18 -34.37
N GLY A 116 0.73 -27.38 -35.44
CA GLY A 116 1.75 -28.45 -35.50
C GLY A 116 2.79 -28.28 -34.38
N THR A 117 3.65 -29.28 -34.22
CA THR A 117 4.74 -29.37 -33.24
C THR A 117 5.77 -28.22 -33.31
N SER A 118 5.55 -27.21 -34.18
CA SER A 118 6.44 -26.10 -34.46
C SER A 118 6.21 -24.89 -33.56
N PHE A 119 5.28 -24.93 -32.61
CA PHE A 119 5.02 -23.82 -31.71
C PHE A 119 5.31 -24.20 -30.26
N GLN A 120 5.85 -23.24 -29.52
CA GLN A 120 6.17 -23.36 -28.09
C GLN A 120 5.64 -22.18 -27.31
N THR A 121 5.46 -22.36 -26.02
CA THR A 121 5.18 -21.27 -25.09
C THR A 121 6.47 -20.79 -24.44
N TYR A 122 6.71 -19.50 -24.49
CA TYR A 122 7.81 -18.82 -23.85
C TYR A 122 7.28 -18.13 -22.61
N HIS A 123 7.73 -18.53 -21.44
CA HIS A 123 7.28 -18.00 -20.16
C HIS A 123 8.19 -16.89 -19.71
N PHE A 124 7.59 -15.77 -19.34
CA PHE A 124 8.25 -14.60 -18.83
C PHE A 124 7.70 -14.23 -17.47
N GLN A 125 8.52 -13.57 -16.68
CA GLN A 125 8.17 -13.02 -15.38
C GLN A 125 8.54 -11.55 -15.33
N VAL A 126 7.61 -10.75 -14.81
CA VAL A 126 7.81 -9.34 -14.47
C VAL A 126 7.91 -9.23 -12.97
N ASP A 127 9.01 -8.70 -12.48
CA ASP A 127 9.19 -8.32 -11.08
C ASP A 127 9.15 -6.80 -11.01
N ALA A 128 8.07 -6.26 -10.47
CA ALA A 128 7.82 -4.84 -10.31
C ALA A 128 8.10 -4.39 -8.88
N ALA A 129 8.72 -3.24 -8.73
CA ALA A 129 8.95 -2.57 -7.46
C ALA A 129 8.54 -1.11 -7.54
N SER A 130 8.02 -0.57 -6.45
CA SER A 130 7.58 0.82 -6.39
C SER A 130 8.01 1.51 -5.11
N LEU A 131 8.04 2.84 -5.17
CA LEU A 131 8.29 3.74 -4.06
C LEU A 131 7.20 4.81 -4.04
N GLY A 132 6.40 4.78 -3.00
CA GLY A 132 5.35 5.75 -2.68
C GLY A 132 5.80 6.78 -1.65
N PRO A 133 4.85 7.57 -1.11
CA PRO A 133 5.12 8.57 -0.08
C PRO A 133 5.60 7.92 1.21
N ASP A 134 6.35 8.69 2.02
CA ASP A 134 6.88 8.25 3.30
C ASP A 134 7.72 6.96 3.24
N ASN A 135 8.39 6.70 2.09
CA ASN A 135 9.14 5.48 1.78
C ASN A 135 8.28 4.19 1.80
N ALA A 136 6.99 4.30 1.55
CA ALA A 136 6.15 3.12 1.34
C ALA A 136 6.60 2.38 0.07
N THR A 137 6.78 1.07 0.16
CA THR A 137 7.21 0.24 -0.97
C THR A 137 6.25 -0.90 -1.20
N ALA A 138 6.07 -1.28 -2.46
CA ALA A 138 5.37 -2.51 -2.83
C ALA A 138 6.20 -3.27 -3.86
N GLN A 139 6.02 -4.59 -3.88
CA GLN A 139 6.63 -5.47 -4.86
C GLN A 139 5.57 -6.42 -5.38
N HIS A 140 5.51 -6.55 -6.70
CA HIS A 140 4.59 -7.43 -7.41
C HIS A 140 5.35 -8.29 -8.39
N THR A 141 4.95 -9.53 -8.49
CA THR A 141 5.49 -10.47 -9.49
C THR A 141 4.34 -11.02 -10.30
N GLN A 142 4.43 -10.91 -11.62
CA GLN A 142 3.46 -11.47 -12.53
C GLN A 142 4.17 -12.29 -13.61
N SER A 143 3.62 -13.47 -13.89
CA SER A 143 4.09 -14.32 -14.98
C SER A 143 3.08 -14.32 -16.12
N PHE A 144 3.59 -14.37 -17.35
CA PHE A 144 2.79 -14.50 -18.56
C PHE A 144 3.53 -15.37 -19.58
N TYR A 145 2.84 -15.78 -20.62
CA TYR A 145 3.46 -16.54 -21.70
C TYR A 145 3.11 -15.98 -23.06
N VAL A 146 4.00 -16.17 -24.00
CA VAL A 146 3.81 -15.84 -25.41
C VAL A 146 3.98 -17.11 -26.23
N VAL A 147 3.12 -17.31 -27.21
CA VAL A 147 3.22 -18.42 -28.16
C VAL A 147 4.07 -17.98 -29.33
N GLY A 148 5.10 -18.72 -29.64
CA GLY A 148 6.02 -18.42 -30.75
C GLY A 148 6.48 -19.70 -31.45
N PRO A 149 7.24 -19.55 -32.57
CA PRO A 149 7.82 -20.69 -33.26
C PRO A 149 8.77 -21.44 -32.34
N GLY A 150 8.71 -22.77 -32.37
CA GLY A 150 9.70 -23.61 -31.70
C GLY A 150 11.07 -23.55 -32.42
N SER A 151 12.12 -23.54 -31.66
CA SER A 151 13.51 -23.63 -32.17
C SER A 151 13.90 -25.05 -32.51
#